data_5b39d416ab7399dc0215803f3ebdbafe
#
_entry.id   5b39d416ab7399dc0215803f3ebdbafe
#
_cell.length_a   1.000
_cell.length_b   1.000
_cell.length_c   1.000
_cell.angle_alpha   90.00
_cell.angle_beta   90.00
_cell.angle_gamma   90.00
#
_symmetry.space_group_name_H-M   'P 1'
#
loop_
_entity.id
_entity.type
_entity.pdbx_description
1 polymer ?
#
loop_
_entity_poly.entity_id
_entity_poly.type
_entity_poly.pdbx_seq_one_letter_code
_entity_poly.pdbx_strand_id
1 'polypeptide(L)'
;MALPLDIENLTLFEPQSQGMKNTMSSELDDVITQFIEDEKIQGAVVAVSRFGNPIYFSAHGLADVPNKILMEKDSMFQMWSSAKAVLGVAAMIAVDRGLFKPEDEVSKYIPKFKDLKVAVLAEPKDQDISPLYVFGGSEDDSGFFSSLYSRFISWLYEGVYLGYIPEHRLVPLKKPVTIHDLLTHTAGVATGGLGQAIAPWNSKLSSGKDGAARTQERDFVENITIRSFTEMLSDGPLDFQPGSRYQYSPAGGLDVVARLIEITSNQPFNEFVQDNIFIPLDMHDTHWRVPDDKLARIVVISGGSKGGSKYPAYDTKFFSGSVGLVSTGQDYLHLHQMLINGGEYKGKRILSQKSLELMSTNQAGRLFSKTEKGEGMGFGYAVSLTLDPEKTYLKSGLGSIVTGGAAGTTSWSDPENKIAAVIMVQQPTADFTNEISTAIFDAIKKN
;
A
#
# COMPACT_ATOMS: atom_id res chain seq x y z
N MET A 1 27.54 -8.33 13.86
CA MET A 1 27.07 -7.49 14.98
C MET A 1 26.91 -6.10 14.39
N ALA A 2 25.69 -5.78 13.89
CA ALA A 2 25.40 -4.45 13.34
C ALA A 2 25.20 -3.52 14.54
N LEU A 3 25.87 -2.37 14.50
CA LEU A 3 25.65 -1.30 15.48
C LEU A 3 24.17 -0.86 15.38
N PRO A 4 23.48 -0.58 16.49
CA PRO A 4 22.18 0.04 16.42
C PRO A 4 22.31 1.36 15.66
N LEU A 5 21.50 1.54 14.62
CA LEU A 5 21.43 2.81 13.91
C LEU A 5 20.80 3.81 14.87
N ASP A 6 21.57 4.81 15.26
CA ASP A 6 21.10 5.95 16.05
C ASP A 6 20.13 6.77 15.20
N ILE A 7 18.82 6.52 15.37
CA ILE A 7 17.74 7.35 14.80
C ILE A 7 17.85 8.80 15.33
N GLU A 8 18.46 8.97 16.50
CA GLU A 8 18.76 10.29 17.09
C GLU A 8 19.71 11.16 16.24
N ASN A 9 20.36 10.56 15.22
CA ASN A 9 21.40 11.23 14.42
C ASN A 9 20.97 11.62 13.00
N LEU A 10 19.67 11.67 12.65
CA LEU A 10 19.27 12.26 11.37
C LEU A 10 19.59 13.76 11.40
N THR A 11 20.67 14.17 10.77
CA THR A 11 21.04 15.59 10.66
C THR A 11 19.99 16.32 9.82
N LEU A 12 19.24 17.20 10.47
CA LEU A 12 18.29 18.06 9.77
C LEU A 12 19.00 19.30 9.23
N PHE A 13 18.65 19.64 8.00
CA PHE A 13 19.08 20.88 7.35
C PHE A 13 18.05 21.98 7.63
N GLU A 14 18.53 23.21 7.79
CA GLU A 14 17.63 24.36 7.90
C GLU A 14 16.74 24.48 6.65
N PRO A 15 15.40 24.59 6.79
CA PRO A 15 14.50 24.69 5.65
C PRO A 15 14.88 25.77 4.65
N GLN A 16 15.35 26.91 5.12
CA GLN A 16 15.81 28.02 4.27
C GLN A 16 16.97 27.63 3.35
N SER A 17 17.91 26.81 3.84
CA SER A 17 19.04 26.33 3.06
C SER A 17 18.62 25.47 1.88
N GLN A 18 17.42 24.90 1.97
CA GLN A 18 16.80 24.06 0.95
C GLN A 18 15.68 24.80 0.18
N GLY A 19 15.65 26.15 0.24
CA GLY A 19 14.68 26.96 -0.49
C GLY A 19 13.24 26.89 0.03
N MET A 20 13.05 26.54 1.30
CA MET A 20 11.76 26.58 1.98
C MET A 20 11.65 27.83 2.87
N LYS A 21 10.44 28.20 3.30
CA LYS A 21 10.24 29.22 4.33
C LYS A 21 10.82 28.71 5.66
N ASN A 22 11.35 29.63 6.46
CA ASN A 22 11.85 29.30 7.81
C ASN A 22 10.73 28.92 8.80
N THR A 23 9.50 29.32 8.52
CA THR A 23 8.29 29.02 9.31
C THR A 23 7.73 27.62 9.05
N MET A 24 8.22 26.90 8.04
CA MET A 24 7.69 25.59 7.64
C MET A 24 7.59 24.62 8.82
N SER A 25 8.65 24.52 9.62
CA SER A 25 8.68 23.57 10.74
C SER A 25 7.64 23.90 11.80
N SER A 26 7.52 25.18 12.19
CA SER A 26 6.50 25.62 13.15
C SER A 26 5.07 25.51 12.60
N GLU A 27 4.87 25.81 11.32
CA GLU A 27 3.57 25.63 10.66
C GLU A 27 3.12 24.14 10.65
N LEU A 28 4.05 23.21 10.43
CA LEU A 28 3.77 21.78 10.53
C LEU A 28 3.47 21.33 11.97
N ASP A 29 4.25 21.80 12.94
CA ASP A 29 4.01 21.52 14.36
C ASP A 29 2.65 22.03 14.81
N ASP A 30 2.25 23.23 14.39
CA ASP A 30 0.95 23.84 14.70
C ASP A 30 -0.20 23.00 14.13
N VAL A 31 -0.12 22.59 12.85
CA VAL A 31 -1.13 21.73 12.22
C VAL A 31 -1.25 20.40 12.96
N ILE A 32 -0.15 19.73 13.26
CA ILE A 32 -0.17 18.43 13.95
C ILE A 32 -0.77 18.57 15.35
N THR A 33 -0.36 19.60 16.09
CA THR A 33 -0.84 19.88 17.44
C THR A 33 -2.34 20.15 17.46
N GLN A 34 -2.84 20.98 16.53
CA GLN A 34 -4.27 21.28 16.41
C GLN A 34 -5.12 20.01 16.14
N PHE A 35 -4.66 19.12 15.26
CA PHE A 35 -5.38 17.88 14.97
C PHE A 35 -5.39 16.92 16.17
N ILE A 36 -4.36 16.93 17.00
CA ILE A 36 -4.31 16.14 18.24
C ILE A 36 -5.24 16.76 19.31
N GLU A 37 -5.22 18.10 19.49
CA GLU A 37 -6.09 18.81 20.44
C GLU A 37 -7.57 18.68 20.07
N ASP A 38 -7.88 18.66 18.76
CA ASP A 38 -9.23 18.42 18.22
C ASP A 38 -9.65 16.93 18.29
N GLU A 39 -8.81 16.05 18.83
CA GLU A 39 -9.02 14.59 18.92
C GLU A 39 -9.23 13.91 17.55
N LYS A 40 -8.81 14.55 16.45
CA LYS A 40 -8.90 14.01 15.09
C LYS A 40 -7.86 12.96 14.78
N ILE A 41 -6.68 13.06 15.43
CA ILE A 41 -5.62 12.05 15.42
C ILE A 41 -5.09 11.83 16.83
N GLN A 42 -4.60 10.63 17.12
CA GLN A 42 -3.98 10.32 18.41
C GLN A 42 -2.53 10.76 18.50
N GLY A 43 -1.85 10.80 17.36
CA GLY A 43 -0.47 11.17 17.21
C GLY A 43 0.02 10.91 15.80
N ALA A 44 1.16 11.49 15.44
CA ALA A 44 1.75 11.38 14.12
C ALA A 44 3.27 11.40 14.17
N VAL A 45 3.90 10.77 13.17
CA VAL A 45 5.29 11.02 12.76
C VAL A 45 5.26 11.61 11.35
N VAL A 46 5.90 12.76 11.18
CA VAL A 46 6.01 13.44 9.87
C VAL A 46 7.48 13.65 9.53
N ALA A 47 7.86 13.28 8.32
CA ALA A 47 9.23 13.44 7.81
C ALA A 47 9.20 14.08 6.43
N VAL A 48 10.04 15.11 6.22
CA VAL A 48 10.16 15.82 4.94
C VAL A 48 11.63 15.98 4.57
N SER A 49 11.94 15.70 3.31
CA SER A 49 13.25 16.04 2.72
C SER A 49 13.07 16.84 1.45
N ARG A 50 14.04 17.69 1.14
CA ARG A 50 14.14 18.39 -0.14
C ARG A 50 15.56 18.27 -0.72
N PHE A 51 15.66 18.04 -2.02
CA PHE A 51 16.93 17.75 -2.70
C PHE A 51 17.73 16.60 -2.05
N GLY A 52 17.04 15.61 -1.44
CA GLY A 52 17.65 14.50 -0.71
C GLY A 52 18.06 14.83 0.74
N ASN A 53 17.96 16.09 1.18
CA ASN A 53 18.31 16.53 2.52
C ASN A 53 17.08 16.55 3.44
N PRO A 54 17.07 15.85 4.57
CA PRO A 54 16.01 15.95 5.57
C PRO A 54 15.91 17.36 6.13
N ILE A 55 14.71 17.95 6.14
CA ILE A 55 14.46 19.32 6.61
C ILE A 55 13.42 19.38 7.74
N TYR A 56 12.69 18.29 7.97
CA TYR A 56 11.76 18.14 9.05
C TYR A 56 11.63 16.67 9.42
N PHE A 57 11.65 16.36 10.72
CA PHE A 57 11.35 15.03 11.24
C PHE A 57 10.90 15.16 12.69
N SER A 58 9.62 14.93 12.93
CA SER A 58 9.01 15.12 14.24
C SER A 58 8.00 14.02 14.56
N ALA A 59 7.81 13.80 15.87
CA ALA A 59 6.83 12.88 16.43
C ALA A 59 6.00 13.64 17.48
N HIS A 60 4.67 13.50 17.41
CA HIS A 60 3.73 14.19 18.29
C HIS A 60 2.63 13.25 18.77
N GLY A 61 2.12 13.48 20.00
CA GLY A 61 0.97 12.76 20.56
C GLY A 61 1.31 11.37 21.08
N LEU A 62 0.39 10.43 20.93
CA LEU A 62 0.44 9.10 21.55
C LEU A 62 0.48 7.98 20.50
N ALA A 63 1.32 6.99 20.75
CA ALA A 63 1.39 5.74 20.00
C ALA A 63 0.35 4.72 20.50
N ASP A 64 0.02 4.79 21.79
CA ASP A 64 -1.00 3.95 22.45
C ASP A 64 -1.76 4.82 23.47
N VAL A 65 -2.98 5.20 23.11
CA VAL A 65 -3.81 6.11 23.94
C VAL A 65 -4.19 5.49 25.28
N PRO A 66 -4.72 4.26 25.35
CA PRO A 66 -5.06 3.61 26.62
C PRO A 66 -3.90 3.49 27.59
N ASN A 67 -2.69 3.22 27.09
CA ASN A 67 -1.50 3.03 27.91
C ASN A 67 -0.65 4.31 28.04
N LYS A 68 -1.07 5.43 27.42
CA LYS A 68 -0.36 6.72 27.43
C LYS A 68 1.09 6.63 26.97
N ILE A 69 1.35 5.77 25.98
CA ILE A 69 2.68 5.63 25.37
C ILE A 69 2.86 6.76 24.37
N LEU A 70 3.95 7.51 24.50
CA LEU A 70 4.26 8.62 23.59
C LEU A 70 4.60 8.11 22.19
N MET A 71 4.30 8.94 21.20
CA MET A 71 4.78 8.77 19.83
C MET A 71 6.25 9.17 19.80
N GLU A 72 7.10 8.28 19.26
CA GLU A 72 8.53 8.52 19.09
C GLU A 72 8.89 8.52 17.60
N LYS A 73 10.01 9.13 17.22
CA LYS A 73 10.45 9.18 15.81
C LYS A 73 10.68 7.81 15.20
N ASP A 74 11.03 6.82 16.03
CA ASP A 74 11.22 5.43 15.66
C ASP A 74 9.98 4.55 15.84
N SER A 75 8.83 5.15 16.14
CA SER A 75 7.56 4.43 16.17
C SER A 75 7.29 3.74 14.84
N MET A 76 6.78 2.51 14.91
CA MET A 76 6.56 1.64 13.78
C MET A 76 5.08 1.58 13.42
N PHE A 77 4.78 1.71 12.14
CA PHE A 77 3.41 1.83 11.63
C PHE A 77 3.05 0.67 10.72
N GLN A 78 1.82 0.17 10.82
CA GLN A 78 1.29 -0.80 9.86
C GLN A 78 1.01 -0.09 8.53
N MET A 79 1.75 -0.45 7.50
CA MET A 79 1.80 0.28 6.22
C MET A 79 0.61 0.00 5.30
N TRP A 80 -0.06 -1.12 5.48
CA TRP A 80 -1.17 -1.51 4.62
C TRP A 80 -0.81 -1.36 3.14
N SER A 81 -1.66 -0.68 2.35
CA SER A 81 -1.44 -0.52 0.92
C SER A 81 -0.24 0.35 0.54
N SER A 82 0.36 1.09 1.48
CA SER A 82 1.64 1.76 1.23
C SER A 82 2.74 0.74 0.87
N ALA A 83 2.64 -0.53 1.31
CA ALA A 83 3.54 -1.62 0.91
C ALA A 83 3.63 -1.83 -0.61
N LYS A 84 2.59 -1.44 -1.37
CA LYS A 84 2.54 -1.62 -2.83
C LYS A 84 3.65 -0.87 -3.57
N ALA A 85 4.12 0.26 -3.03
CA ALA A 85 5.26 0.98 -3.60
C ALA A 85 6.54 0.14 -3.56
N VAL A 86 6.76 -0.60 -2.47
CA VAL A 86 7.90 -1.53 -2.34
C VAL A 86 7.80 -2.63 -3.38
N LEU A 87 6.60 -3.20 -3.60
CA LEU A 87 6.40 -4.18 -4.67
C LEU A 87 6.64 -3.57 -6.05
N GLY A 88 6.17 -2.35 -6.31
CA GLY A 88 6.41 -1.65 -7.57
C GLY A 88 7.90 -1.52 -7.86
N VAL A 89 8.70 -1.10 -6.86
CA VAL A 89 10.16 -1.03 -6.96
C VAL A 89 10.76 -2.43 -7.19
N ALA A 90 10.32 -3.46 -6.46
CA ALA A 90 10.79 -4.83 -6.63
C ALA A 90 10.49 -5.38 -8.04
N ALA A 91 9.30 -5.09 -8.58
CA ALA A 91 8.93 -5.46 -9.95
C ALA A 91 9.82 -4.76 -10.99
N MET A 92 10.13 -3.49 -10.79
CA MET A 92 11.03 -2.75 -11.69
C MET A 92 12.48 -3.23 -11.60
N ILE A 93 12.97 -3.64 -10.44
CA ILE A 93 14.26 -4.32 -10.30
C ILE A 93 14.27 -5.64 -11.10
N ALA A 94 13.18 -6.40 -11.02
CA ALA A 94 13.06 -7.63 -11.80
C ALA A 94 13.05 -7.37 -13.32
N VAL A 95 12.40 -6.28 -13.76
CA VAL A 95 12.44 -5.81 -15.16
C VAL A 95 13.87 -5.40 -15.57
N ASP A 96 14.57 -4.62 -14.76
CA ASP A 96 15.96 -4.19 -15.01
C ASP A 96 16.91 -5.38 -15.17
N ARG A 97 16.65 -6.45 -14.43
CA ARG A 97 17.41 -7.71 -14.52
C ARG A 97 16.97 -8.63 -15.66
N GLY A 98 15.95 -8.26 -16.40
CA GLY A 98 15.41 -9.08 -17.49
C GLY A 98 14.73 -10.37 -17.03
N LEU A 99 14.29 -10.44 -15.75
CA LEU A 99 13.61 -11.62 -15.19
C LEU A 99 12.22 -11.82 -15.81
N PHE A 100 11.53 -10.74 -16.12
CA PHE A 100 10.29 -10.70 -16.90
C PHE A 100 10.10 -9.30 -17.53
N LYS A 101 9.11 -9.20 -18.41
CA LYS A 101 8.63 -7.94 -18.98
C LYS A 101 7.18 -7.68 -18.55
N PRO A 102 6.74 -6.42 -18.42
CA PRO A 102 5.34 -6.12 -18.11
C PRO A 102 4.35 -6.74 -19.09
N GLU A 103 4.72 -6.87 -20.36
CA GLU A 103 3.89 -7.44 -21.41
C GLU A 103 3.84 -8.98 -21.41
N ASP A 104 4.68 -9.64 -20.61
CA ASP A 104 4.67 -11.10 -20.50
C ASP A 104 3.32 -11.59 -19.96
N GLU A 105 2.81 -12.68 -20.55
CA GLU A 105 1.65 -13.38 -20.02
C GLU A 105 1.98 -14.05 -18.68
N VAL A 106 1.12 -13.88 -17.69
CA VAL A 106 1.27 -14.52 -16.39
C VAL A 106 1.33 -16.06 -16.54
N SER A 107 0.60 -16.60 -17.49
CA SER A 107 0.56 -18.03 -17.81
C SER A 107 1.90 -18.63 -18.23
N LYS A 108 2.85 -17.82 -18.69
CA LYS A 108 4.23 -18.24 -18.98
C LYS A 108 4.96 -18.74 -17.73
N TYR A 109 4.62 -18.20 -16.55
CA TYR A 109 5.26 -18.48 -15.27
C TYR A 109 4.36 -19.28 -14.33
N ILE A 110 3.04 -19.03 -14.38
CA ILE A 110 2.01 -19.70 -13.60
C ILE A 110 0.98 -20.29 -14.56
N PRO A 111 1.17 -21.55 -15.02
CA PRO A 111 0.37 -22.14 -16.13
C PRO A 111 -1.14 -22.12 -15.91
N LYS A 112 -1.62 -22.22 -14.66
CA LYS A 112 -3.06 -22.16 -14.34
C LYS A 112 -3.74 -20.85 -14.79
N PHE A 113 -3.00 -19.75 -14.97
CA PHE A 113 -3.55 -18.49 -15.47
C PHE A 113 -4.00 -18.54 -16.92
N LYS A 114 -3.60 -19.58 -17.68
CA LYS A 114 -4.02 -19.79 -19.06
C LYS A 114 -5.52 -20.13 -19.19
N ASP A 115 -6.03 -20.88 -18.21
CA ASP A 115 -7.38 -21.46 -18.28
C ASP A 115 -8.40 -20.68 -17.44
N LEU A 116 -8.02 -19.51 -16.93
CA LEU A 116 -8.91 -18.63 -16.18
C LEU A 116 -10.13 -18.24 -17.02
N LYS A 117 -11.23 -18.00 -16.35
CA LYS A 117 -12.48 -17.51 -16.94
C LYS A 117 -12.88 -16.20 -16.29
N VAL A 118 -13.82 -15.51 -16.89
CA VAL A 118 -14.41 -14.28 -16.34
C VAL A 118 -15.85 -14.57 -15.95
N ALA A 119 -16.24 -14.15 -14.76
CA ALA A 119 -17.63 -14.16 -14.33
C ALA A 119 -18.39 -12.99 -14.94
N VAL A 120 -19.52 -13.27 -15.59
CA VAL A 120 -20.40 -12.25 -16.16
C VAL A 120 -21.85 -12.56 -15.78
N LEU A 121 -22.68 -11.55 -15.64
CA LEU A 121 -24.12 -11.74 -15.42
C LEU A 121 -24.74 -12.52 -16.57
N ALA A 122 -25.72 -13.38 -16.28
CA ALA A 122 -26.45 -14.15 -17.28
C ALA A 122 -27.21 -13.23 -18.23
N GLU A 123 -27.89 -12.20 -17.70
CA GLU A 123 -28.52 -11.14 -18.47
C GLU A 123 -27.77 -9.83 -18.32
N PRO A 124 -27.49 -9.11 -19.43
CA PRO A 124 -26.76 -7.84 -19.36
C PRO A 124 -27.69 -6.68 -18.93
N LYS A 125 -28.39 -6.82 -17.81
CA LYS A 125 -29.03 -5.68 -17.16
C LYS A 125 -27.98 -4.93 -16.37
N ASP A 126 -27.65 -3.76 -16.87
CA ASP A 126 -26.71 -2.79 -16.25
C ASP A 126 -25.38 -3.39 -15.78
N GLN A 127 -24.38 -3.34 -16.63
CA GLN A 127 -23.02 -3.84 -16.38
C GLN A 127 -22.24 -3.07 -15.31
N ASP A 128 -22.88 -2.16 -14.59
CA ASP A 128 -22.40 -1.49 -13.39
C ASP A 128 -22.86 -2.26 -12.15
N ILE A 129 -22.33 -3.47 -11.99
CA ILE A 129 -22.26 -3.99 -10.64
C ILE A 129 -21.14 -3.19 -9.97
N SER A 130 -21.54 -2.13 -9.29
CA SER A 130 -20.76 -1.53 -8.21
C SER A 130 -20.21 -2.66 -7.36
N PRO A 131 -18.96 -2.61 -6.88
CA PRO A 131 -18.37 -3.71 -6.16
C PRO A 131 -19.38 -4.25 -5.16
N LEU A 132 -19.72 -5.55 -5.24
CA LEU A 132 -20.62 -6.26 -4.31
C LEU A 132 -20.12 -6.16 -2.86
N TYR A 133 -18.95 -5.58 -2.69
CA TYR A 133 -18.32 -5.14 -1.46
C TYR A 133 -18.58 -3.66 -1.25
N VAL A 134 -19.72 -3.37 -0.66
CA VAL A 134 -19.82 -2.19 0.18
C VAL A 134 -18.88 -2.47 1.36
N PHE A 135 -17.86 -1.67 1.54
CA PHE A 135 -17.27 -1.51 2.87
C PHE A 135 -18.45 -1.07 3.76
N GLY A 136 -19.12 -2.05 4.36
CA GLY A 136 -20.33 -1.83 5.13
C GLY A 136 -19.96 -1.00 6.35
N GLY A 137 -20.11 0.30 6.24
CA GLY A 137 -20.37 1.15 7.36
C GLY A 137 -21.76 0.80 7.87
N SER A 138 -21.87 0.00 8.93
CA SER A 138 -23.01 0.13 9.83
C SER A 138 -22.82 1.48 10.51
N GLU A 139 -23.88 2.28 10.63
CA GLU A 139 -23.90 3.60 11.28
C GLU A 139 -23.50 3.60 12.77
N ASP A 140 -22.88 2.52 13.25
CA ASP A 140 -22.31 2.39 14.58
C ASP A 140 -20.78 2.39 14.48
N ASP A 141 -20.22 3.58 14.39
CA ASP A 141 -18.82 3.92 14.10
C ASP A 141 -17.78 3.47 15.15
N SER A 142 -18.17 2.70 16.15
CA SER A 142 -17.33 2.43 17.32
C SER A 142 -16.45 1.17 17.23
N GLY A 143 -16.49 0.45 16.12
CA GLY A 143 -15.73 -0.79 15.91
C GLY A 143 -14.93 -0.84 14.62
N PHE A 144 -14.83 0.28 13.89
CA PHE A 144 -14.33 0.30 12.51
C PHE A 144 -12.87 -0.19 12.38
N PHE A 145 -11.98 0.15 13.30
CA PHE A 145 -10.55 -0.17 13.19
C PHE A 145 -10.12 -1.48 13.85
N SER A 146 -10.71 -1.89 14.96
CA SER A 146 -10.48 -3.26 15.49
C SER A 146 -10.99 -4.32 14.51
N SER A 147 -11.96 -3.91 13.67
CA SER A 147 -12.50 -4.75 12.61
C SER A 147 -11.73 -4.62 11.28
N LEU A 148 -10.89 -3.60 11.04
CA LEU A 148 -10.24 -3.46 9.73
C LEU A 148 -9.19 -4.54 9.45
N TYR A 149 -8.39 -4.93 10.44
CA TYR A 149 -7.48 -6.06 10.29
C TYR A 149 -8.25 -7.39 10.31
N SER A 150 -9.16 -7.58 11.25
CA SER A 150 -10.05 -8.75 11.22
C SER A 150 -10.99 -8.74 10.02
N ARG A 151 -11.42 -7.58 9.50
CA ARG A 151 -12.18 -7.45 8.25
C ARG A 151 -11.30 -7.58 7.02
N PHE A 152 -10.04 -7.15 7.07
CA PHE A 152 -9.09 -7.42 5.99
C PHE A 152 -8.76 -8.92 5.95
N ILE A 153 -8.54 -9.54 7.09
CA ILE A 153 -8.39 -10.99 7.23
C ILE A 153 -9.71 -11.68 6.90
N SER A 154 -10.85 -11.23 7.43
CA SER A 154 -12.18 -11.68 7.03
C SER A 154 -12.47 -11.44 5.56
N TRP A 155 -12.06 -10.32 4.99
CA TRP A 155 -12.20 -10.04 3.57
C TRP A 155 -11.30 -10.96 2.73
N LEU A 156 -10.06 -11.18 3.15
CA LEU A 156 -9.19 -12.20 2.55
C LEU A 156 -9.79 -13.60 2.66
N TYR A 157 -10.50 -13.91 3.76
CA TYR A 157 -10.86 -15.26 4.15
C TYR A 157 -12.37 -15.52 4.23
N GLU A 158 -13.20 -14.57 4.57
CA GLU A 158 -14.65 -14.77 4.75
C GLU A 158 -15.47 -14.22 3.61
N GLY A 159 -14.89 -13.46 2.68
CA GLY A 159 -15.62 -12.75 1.62
C GLY A 159 -16.91 -12.18 2.16
N VAL A 160 -16.98 -10.90 2.51
CA VAL A 160 -18.25 -10.30 2.99
C VAL A 160 -19.29 -10.41 1.89
N TYR A 161 -20.10 -11.45 2.01
CA TYR A 161 -21.14 -11.80 1.09
C TYR A 161 -22.46 -11.16 1.55
N LEU A 162 -22.96 -10.21 0.78
CA LEU A 162 -24.28 -9.64 0.98
C LEU A 162 -25.37 -10.51 0.29
N GLY A 163 -25.54 -11.73 0.79
CA GLY A 163 -26.78 -12.49 0.68
C GLY A 163 -27.24 -13.00 -0.69
N TYR A 164 -26.86 -12.47 -1.83
CA TYR A 164 -27.36 -12.89 -3.14
C TYR A 164 -26.32 -12.87 -4.24
N ILE A 165 -25.98 -14.05 -4.78
CA ILE A 165 -25.20 -14.18 -6.01
C ILE A 165 -26.19 -14.09 -7.18
N PRO A 166 -26.09 -13.07 -8.07
CA PRO A 166 -26.95 -12.99 -9.23
C PRO A 166 -26.67 -14.15 -10.20
N GLU A 167 -27.65 -14.48 -11.03
CA GLU A 167 -27.49 -15.47 -12.09
C GLU A 167 -26.33 -15.07 -13.02
N HIS A 168 -25.41 -15.97 -13.21
CA HIS A 168 -24.15 -15.68 -13.88
C HIS A 168 -23.68 -16.84 -14.76
N ARG A 169 -22.70 -16.54 -15.61
CA ARG A 169 -22.00 -17.53 -16.42
C ARG A 169 -20.50 -17.23 -16.47
N LEU A 170 -19.72 -18.26 -16.70
CA LEU A 170 -18.28 -18.14 -16.93
C LEU A 170 -17.98 -18.09 -18.43
N VAL A 171 -17.24 -17.04 -18.84
CA VAL A 171 -16.83 -16.89 -20.23
C VAL A 171 -15.30 -16.96 -20.37
N PRO A 172 -14.77 -17.39 -21.54
CA PRO A 172 -13.33 -17.39 -21.78
C PRO A 172 -12.72 -15.99 -21.69
N LEU A 173 -11.42 -15.94 -21.43
CA LEU A 173 -10.63 -14.71 -21.60
C LEU A 173 -10.65 -14.25 -23.07
N LYS A 174 -10.78 -12.94 -23.29
CA LYS A 174 -10.60 -12.32 -24.60
C LYS A 174 -9.13 -12.09 -24.95
N LYS A 175 -8.28 -11.93 -23.93
CA LYS A 175 -6.83 -11.86 -24.01
C LYS A 175 -6.22 -12.49 -22.76
N PRO A 176 -4.99 -12.99 -22.78
CA PRO A 176 -4.28 -13.43 -21.59
C PRO A 176 -4.13 -12.32 -20.57
N VAL A 177 -4.03 -12.70 -19.28
CA VAL A 177 -3.62 -11.79 -18.21
C VAL A 177 -2.12 -11.54 -18.36
N THR A 178 -1.72 -10.26 -18.38
CA THR A 178 -0.32 -9.85 -18.42
C THR A 178 0.15 -9.32 -17.06
N ILE A 179 1.47 -9.25 -16.85
CA ILE A 179 2.06 -8.62 -15.66
C ILE A 179 1.68 -7.14 -15.60
N HIS A 180 1.59 -6.46 -16.75
CA HIS A 180 1.07 -5.10 -16.87
C HIS A 180 -0.34 -4.98 -16.27
N ASP A 181 -1.26 -5.90 -16.64
CA ASP A 181 -2.63 -5.87 -16.13
C ASP A 181 -2.68 -6.02 -14.60
N LEU A 182 -1.78 -6.82 -14.00
CA LEU A 182 -1.66 -6.97 -12.54
C LEU A 182 -1.14 -5.69 -11.89
N LEU A 183 -0.03 -5.13 -12.40
CA LEU A 183 0.61 -3.93 -11.87
C LEU A 183 -0.26 -2.67 -11.97
N THR A 184 -1.23 -2.66 -12.89
CA THR A 184 -2.15 -1.53 -13.13
C THR A 184 -3.55 -1.74 -12.57
N HIS A 185 -3.80 -2.82 -11.84
CA HIS A 185 -5.14 -3.18 -11.35
C HIS A 185 -6.20 -3.31 -12.47
N THR A 186 -5.78 -3.76 -13.67
CA THR A 186 -6.67 -3.99 -14.80
C THR A 186 -6.86 -5.46 -15.13
N ALA A 187 -6.32 -6.37 -14.29
CA ALA A 187 -6.38 -7.81 -14.47
C ALA A 187 -7.73 -8.44 -14.10
N GLY A 188 -8.50 -7.83 -13.19
CA GLY A 188 -9.74 -8.41 -12.66
C GLY A 188 -9.53 -9.50 -11.62
N VAL A 189 -8.33 -9.59 -11.02
CA VAL A 189 -8.00 -10.57 -9.98
C VAL A 189 -8.37 -10.01 -8.61
N ALA A 190 -9.28 -10.67 -7.89
CA ALA A 190 -9.64 -10.36 -6.50
C ALA A 190 -9.92 -8.84 -6.28
N THR A 191 -10.86 -8.29 -7.04
CA THR A 191 -11.22 -6.87 -7.00
C THR A 191 -12.56 -6.59 -6.27
N GLY A 192 -13.12 -7.61 -5.59
CA GLY A 192 -14.39 -7.49 -4.89
C GLY A 192 -15.61 -7.68 -5.79
N GLY A 193 -15.45 -8.13 -7.01
CA GLY A 193 -16.54 -8.32 -7.97
C GLY A 193 -17.16 -9.73 -7.94
N LEU A 194 -17.96 -10.02 -8.97
CA LEU A 194 -18.68 -11.28 -9.11
C LEU A 194 -17.76 -12.51 -9.14
N GLY A 195 -16.60 -12.39 -9.83
CA GLY A 195 -15.62 -13.47 -9.90
C GLY A 195 -15.10 -13.87 -8.53
N GLN A 196 -14.74 -12.88 -7.71
CA GLN A 196 -14.30 -13.11 -6.34
C GLN A 196 -15.46 -13.71 -5.49
N ALA A 197 -16.68 -13.20 -5.63
CA ALA A 197 -17.84 -13.67 -4.86
C ALA A 197 -18.16 -15.15 -5.09
N ILE A 198 -17.95 -15.66 -6.31
CA ILE A 198 -18.21 -17.06 -6.68
C ILE A 198 -16.98 -17.96 -6.64
N ALA A 199 -15.82 -17.41 -6.28
CA ALA A 199 -14.59 -18.17 -6.24
C ALA A 199 -14.68 -19.35 -5.24
N PRO A 200 -14.12 -20.54 -5.56
CA PRO A 200 -14.20 -21.72 -4.69
C PRO A 200 -13.60 -21.49 -3.30
N TRP A 201 -12.64 -20.62 -3.19
CA TRP A 201 -11.99 -20.27 -1.93
C TRP A 201 -12.86 -19.35 -1.06
N ASN A 202 -13.76 -18.56 -1.64
CA ASN A 202 -14.66 -17.68 -0.90
C ASN A 202 -15.68 -18.46 -0.04
N SER A 203 -16.22 -19.59 -0.56
CA SER A 203 -17.15 -20.43 0.17
C SER A 203 -16.51 -21.23 1.31
N LYS A 204 -15.23 -21.60 1.20
CA LYS A 204 -14.51 -22.32 2.24
C LYS A 204 -14.22 -21.49 3.48
N LEU A 205 -14.21 -20.18 3.32
CA LEU A 205 -13.91 -19.20 4.35
C LEU A 205 -15.16 -18.68 5.06
N SER A 206 -16.33 -18.78 4.40
CA SER A 206 -17.61 -18.30 4.95
C SER A 206 -18.35 -19.31 5.84
N SER A 207 -17.89 -20.56 5.95
CA SER A 207 -18.64 -21.65 6.61
C SER A 207 -18.47 -21.76 8.14
N GLY A 208 -17.76 -20.82 8.77
CA GLY A 208 -17.41 -20.93 10.19
C GLY A 208 -18.23 -20.05 11.13
N LYS A 209 -19.50 -20.37 11.35
CA LYS A 209 -20.28 -19.74 12.44
C LYS A 209 -19.93 -20.30 13.85
N ASP A 210 -19.14 -21.35 13.95
CA ASP A 210 -18.83 -22.05 15.18
C ASP A 210 -17.34 -21.92 15.55
N GLY A 211 -17.02 -21.91 16.84
CA GLY A 211 -15.69 -21.68 17.42
C GLY A 211 -14.52 -22.52 16.86
N ALA A 212 -14.81 -23.60 16.11
CA ALA A 212 -13.83 -24.40 15.37
C ALA A 212 -13.22 -23.63 14.16
N ALA A 213 -13.94 -22.64 13.61
CA ALA A 213 -13.48 -21.83 12.49
C ALA A 213 -12.30 -20.94 12.86
N ARG A 214 -12.28 -20.39 14.08
CA ARG A 214 -11.18 -19.52 14.54
C ARG A 214 -9.83 -20.26 14.63
N THR A 215 -9.84 -21.54 14.93
CA THR A 215 -8.61 -22.36 14.99
C THR A 215 -8.13 -22.69 13.58
N GLN A 216 -9.04 -23.01 12.64
CA GLN A 216 -8.69 -23.25 11.24
C GLN A 216 -8.26 -21.97 10.53
N GLU A 217 -8.87 -20.84 10.86
CA GLU A 217 -8.49 -19.50 10.38
C GLU A 217 -7.05 -19.13 10.81
N ARG A 218 -6.73 -19.35 12.08
CA ARG A 218 -5.38 -19.12 12.61
C ARG A 218 -4.35 -20.02 11.93
N ASP A 219 -4.62 -21.33 11.83
CA ASP A 219 -3.75 -22.29 11.17
C ASP A 219 -3.54 -21.95 9.69
N PHE A 220 -4.57 -21.43 9.02
CA PHE A 220 -4.48 -20.97 7.64
C PHE A 220 -3.60 -19.72 7.52
N VAL A 221 -3.83 -18.70 8.36
CA VAL A 221 -3.05 -17.46 8.37
C VAL A 221 -1.57 -17.71 8.67
N GLU A 222 -1.28 -18.59 9.62
CA GLU A 222 0.10 -18.93 10.00
C GLU A 222 0.82 -19.78 8.94
N ASN A 223 0.09 -20.53 8.11
CA ASN A 223 0.67 -21.46 7.14
C ASN A 223 0.53 -21.06 5.67
N ILE A 224 -0.26 -20.04 5.35
CA ILE A 224 -0.36 -19.53 3.98
C ILE A 224 0.98 -18.92 3.55
N THR A 225 1.34 -19.18 2.30
CA THR A 225 2.50 -18.60 1.63
C THR A 225 2.05 -17.82 0.39
N ILE A 226 2.90 -16.97 -0.15
CA ILE A 226 2.59 -16.29 -1.40
C ILE A 226 2.29 -17.29 -2.53
N ARG A 227 2.97 -18.44 -2.53
CA ARG A 227 2.74 -19.53 -3.47
C ARG A 227 1.33 -20.12 -3.33
N SER A 228 0.95 -20.58 -2.13
CA SER A 228 -0.35 -21.22 -1.91
C SER A 228 -1.50 -20.23 -2.11
N PHE A 229 -1.31 -18.98 -1.75
CA PHE A 229 -2.27 -17.90 -2.00
C PHE A 229 -2.50 -17.67 -3.50
N THR A 230 -1.43 -17.60 -4.28
CA THR A 230 -1.51 -17.43 -5.74
C THR A 230 -2.14 -18.64 -6.44
N GLU A 231 -1.82 -19.85 -5.97
CA GLU A 231 -2.46 -21.09 -6.44
C GLU A 231 -3.97 -21.07 -6.15
N MET A 232 -4.37 -20.59 -4.99
CA MET A 232 -5.78 -20.41 -4.61
C MET A 232 -6.48 -19.38 -5.52
N LEU A 233 -5.85 -18.22 -5.76
CA LEU A 233 -6.40 -17.19 -6.65
C LEU A 233 -6.63 -17.71 -8.08
N SER A 234 -5.75 -18.60 -8.55
CA SER A 234 -5.86 -19.19 -9.89
C SER A 234 -6.98 -20.23 -10.04
N ASP A 235 -7.64 -20.63 -8.96
CA ASP A 235 -8.79 -21.53 -8.99
C ASP A 235 -10.12 -20.75 -9.08
N GLY A 236 -10.11 -19.42 -8.96
CA GLY A 236 -11.28 -18.54 -9.10
C GLY A 236 -11.35 -17.83 -10.45
N PRO A 237 -12.56 -17.41 -10.88
CA PRO A 237 -12.70 -16.60 -12.09
C PRO A 237 -12.30 -15.14 -11.80
N LEU A 238 -11.99 -14.42 -12.87
CA LEU A 238 -11.76 -12.97 -12.85
C LEU A 238 -13.10 -12.22 -12.74
N ASP A 239 -13.04 -11.04 -12.15
CA ASP A 239 -14.19 -10.14 -12.01
C ASP A 239 -14.60 -9.45 -13.32
N PHE A 240 -13.65 -9.30 -14.24
CA PHE A 240 -13.85 -8.70 -15.57
C PHE A 240 -12.74 -9.11 -16.54
N GLN A 241 -12.94 -8.81 -17.82
CA GLN A 241 -11.94 -9.10 -18.86
C GLN A 241 -10.66 -8.28 -18.64
N PRO A 242 -9.46 -8.90 -18.68
CA PRO A 242 -8.20 -8.20 -18.52
C PRO A 242 -8.10 -6.99 -19.46
N GLY A 243 -7.68 -5.84 -18.91
CA GLY A 243 -7.53 -4.57 -19.63
C GLY A 243 -8.84 -3.88 -20.03
N SER A 244 -10.01 -4.32 -19.54
CA SER A 244 -11.29 -3.70 -19.90
C SER A 244 -11.69 -2.55 -18.97
N ARG A 245 -11.23 -2.56 -17.72
CA ARG A 245 -11.46 -1.50 -16.72
C ARG A 245 -10.34 -1.50 -15.67
N TYR A 246 -10.25 -0.42 -14.94
CA TYR A 246 -9.52 -0.34 -13.69
C TYR A 246 -10.45 -0.70 -12.54
N GLN A 247 -9.99 -1.60 -11.66
CA GLN A 247 -10.64 -1.89 -10.40
C GLN A 247 -9.56 -2.29 -9.40
N TYR A 248 -9.43 -1.51 -8.35
CA TYR A 248 -8.42 -1.74 -7.33
C TYR A 248 -8.54 -3.14 -6.71
N SER A 249 -7.45 -3.87 -6.66
CA SER A 249 -7.30 -5.14 -5.95
C SER A 249 -6.56 -4.87 -4.64
N PRO A 250 -7.23 -4.86 -3.48
CA PRO A 250 -6.59 -4.56 -2.19
C PRO A 250 -5.48 -5.56 -1.84
N ALA A 251 -5.73 -6.84 -2.13
CA ALA A 251 -4.75 -7.92 -2.05
C ALA A 251 -5.06 -8.96 -3.14
N GLY A 252 -4.07 -9.62 -3.65
CA GLY A 252 -4.20 -10.67 -4.67
C GLY A 252 -3.53 -10.29 -5.99
N GLY A 253 -3.99 -9.28 -6.72
CA GLY A 253 -3.41 -8.93 -8.02
C GLY A 253 -1.90 -8.69 -7.95
N LEU A 254 -1.45 -7.85 -7.02
CA LEU A 254 -0.02 -7.58 -6.82
C LEU A 254 0.72 -8.71 -6.10
N ASP A 255 0.02 -9.56 -5.35
CA ASP A 255 0.62 -10.74 -4.74
C ASP A 255 1.00 -11.79 -5.79
N VAL A 256 0.27 -11.85 -6.91
CA VAL A 256 0.68 -12.63 -8.08
C VAL A 256 2.02 -12.12 -8.62
N VAL A 257 2.24 -10.79 -8.68
CA VAL A 257 3.54 -10.23 -9.10
C VAL A 257 4.66 -10.58 -8.12
N ALA A 258 4.40 -10.53 -6.81
CA ALA A 258 5.37 -10.99 -5.80
C ALA A 258 5.77 -12.46 -6.03
N ARG A 259 4.78 -13.32 -6.35
CA ARG A 259 5.05 -14.73 -6.72
C ARG A 259 5.85 -14.86 -8.01
N LEU A 260 5.60 -14.02 -9.01
CA LEU A 260 6.40 -14.01 -10.25
C LEU A 260 7.85 -13.65 -9.97
N ILE A 261 8.11 -12.71 -9.07
CA ILE A 261 9.46 -12.37 -8.62
C ILE A 261 10.13 -13.60 -7.97
N GLU A 262 9.45 -14.32 -7.07
CA GLU A 262 9.99 -15.57 -6.49
C GLU A 262 10.36 -16.60 -7.56
N ILE A 263 9.45 -16.85 -8.52
CA ILE A 263 9.67 -17.84 -9.58
C ILE A 263 10.87 -17.48 -10.44
N THR A 264 10.97 -16.22 -10.84
CA THR A 264 11.95 -15.77 -11.83
C THR A 264 13.32 -15.47 -11.23
N SER A 265 13.37 -15.03 -9.97
CA SER A 265 14.63 -14.81 -9.24
C SER A 265 15.16 -16.09 -8.57
N ASN A 266 14.32 -17.10 -8.40
CA ASN A 266 14.58 -18.29 -7.59
C ASN A 266 14.95 -17.95 -6.13
N GLN A 267 14.33 -16.91 -5.58
CA GLN A 267 14.55 -16.39 -4.23
C GLN A 267 13.19 -16.09 -3.57
N PRO A 268 12.98 -16.34 -2.26
CA PRO A 268 11.79 -15.90 -1.55
C PRO A 268 11.57 -14.39 -1.70
N PHE A 269 10.32 -13.95 -1.83
CA PHE A 269 10.01 -12.54 -2.10
C PHE A 269 10.54 -11.59 -1.03
N ASN A 270 10.40 -11.97 0.25
CA ASN A 270 10.91 -11.18 1.36
C ASN A 270 12.45 -11.03 1.31
N GLU A 271 13.18 -12.09 0.95
CA GLU A 271 14.63 -12.05 0.81
C GLU A 271 15.03 -11.20 -0.40
N PHE A 272 14.31 -11.34 -1.54
CA PHE A 272 14.54 -10.49 -2.71
C PHE A 272 14.39 -9.01 -2.36
N VAL A 273 13.34 -8.64 -1.63
CA VAL A 273 13.09 -7.25 -1.22
C VAL A 273 14.14 -6.79 -0.19
N GLN A 274 14.48 -7.64 0.77
CA GLN A 274 15.50 -7.34 1.78
C GLN A 274 16.84 -6.99 1.13
N ASP A 275 17.32 -7.84 0.22
CA ASP A 275 18.65 -7.69 -0.39
C ASP A 275 18.73 -6.53 -1.39
N ASN A 276 17.62 -6.23 -2.08
CA ASN A 276 17.62 -5.30 -3.20
C ASN A 276 16.99 -3.95 -2.89
N ILE A 277 16.23 -3.84 -1.79
CA ILE A 277 15.55 -2.60 -1.41
C ILE A 277 15.91 -2.21 0.02
N PHE A 278 15.59 -3.05 1.03
CA PHE A 278 15.69 -2.62 2.42
C PHE A 278 17.14 -2.37 2.85
N ILE A 279 18.04 -3.32 2.62
CA ILE A 279 19.46 -3.15 2.95
C ILE A 279 20.10 -1.98 2.16
N PRO A 280 19.94 -1.89 0.81
CA PRO A 280 20.54 -0.80 0.05
C PRO A 280 20.00 0.59 0.39
N LEU A 281 18.77 0.70 0.88
CA LEU A 281 18.12 1.95 1.28
C LEU A 281 18.24 2.26 2.77
N ASP A 282 18.98 1.47 3.55
CA ASP A 282 19.08 1.58 5.01
C ASP A 282 17.69 1.53 5.71
N MET A 283 16.77 0.69 5.22
CA MET A 283 15.42 0.49 5.76
C MET A 283 15.43 -0.65 6.78
N HIS A 284 16.05 -0.42 7.95
CA HIS A 284 16.32 -1.48 8.93
C HIS A 284 15.15 -1.80 9.85
N ASP A 285 14.12 -0.97 9.85
CA ASP A 285 12.91 -1.10 10.63
C ASP A 285 11.67 -1.38 9.77
N THR A 286 11.88 -1.92 8.57
CA THR A 286 10.81 -2.33 7.66
C THR A 286 10.71 -3.85 7.59
N HIS A 287 9.57 -4.40 8.04
CA HIS A 287 9.41 -5.84 8.22
C HIS A 287 7.99 -6.31 7.87
N TRP A 288 7.85 -7.55 7.36
CA TRP A 288 6.58 -8.30 7.41
C TRP A 288 6.38 -8.96 8.78
N ARG A 289 7.46 -9.46 9.35
CA ARG A 289 7.50 -10.00 10.70
C ARG A 289 8.41 -9.09 11.53
N VAL A 290 7.81 -8.35 12.42
CA VAL A 290 8.56 -7.45 13.32
C VAL A 290 9.30 -8.28 14.35
N PRO A 291 10.62 -8.08 14.56
CA PRO A 291 11.38 -8.72 15.61
C PRO A 291 10.80 -8.45 17.00
N ASP A 292 10.89 -9.43 17.90
CA ASP A 292 10.26 -9.37 19.22
C ASP A 292 10.73 -8.17 20.06
N ASP A 293 12.00 -7.79 19.93
CA ASP A 293 12.61 -6.64 20.61
C ASP A 293 12.10 -5.28 20.10
N LYS A 294 11.44 -5.26 18.92
CA LYS A 294 10.85 -4.05 18.31
C LYS A 294 9.33 -3.94 18.46
N LEU A 295 8.66 -4.99 18.95
CA LEU A 295 7.19 -5.02 19.04
C LEU A 295 6.61 -3.87 19.88
N ALA A 296 7.31 -3.41 20.89
CA ALA A 296 6.89 -2.30 21.76
C ALA A 296 6.81 -0.95 21.03
N ARG A 297 7.46 -0.81 19.87
CA ARG A 297 7.47 0.41 19.05
C ARG A 297 6.28 0.50 18.09
N ILE A 298 5.46 -0.57 17.98
CA ILE A 298 4.35 -0.59 17.04
C ILE A 298 3.19 0.24 17.56
N VAL A 299 2.79 1.23 16.75
CA VAL A 299 1.66 2.12 17.04
C VAL A 299 0.35 1.33 16.97
N VAL A 300 -0.49 1.54 17.99
CA VAL A 300 -1.83 0.95 18.06
C VAL A 300 -2.75 1.67 17.08
N ILE A 301 -3.47 0.91 16.22
CA ILE A 301 -4.48 1.50 15.35
C ILE A 301 -5.60 2.06 16.20
N SER A 302 -5.92 3.34 16.05
CA SER A 302 -6.93 4.01 16.84
C SER A 302 -8.31 3.36 16.69
N GLY A 303 -8.94 3.05 17.81
CA GLY A 303 -10.32 2.60 17.91
C GLY A 303 -11.20 3.63 18.63
N GLY A 304 -10.73 4.88 18.76
CA GLY A 304 -11.38 5.91 19.55
C GLY A 304 -11.48 5.53 21.04
N SER A 305 -12.57 5.89 21.70
CA SER A 305 -12.79 5.63 23.13
C SER A 305 -12.91 4.14 23.52
N LYS A 306 -13.05 3.23 22.55
CA LYS A 306 -13.15 1.78 22.77
C LYS A 306 -11.81 1.04 22.74
N GLY A 307 -10.69 1.76 22.61
CA GLY A 307 -9.35 1.19 22.48
C GLY A 307 -9.02 0.82 21.04
N GLY A 308 -7.73 0.57 20.79
CA GLY A 308 -7.21 0.30 19.45
C GLY A 308 -6.95 -1.17 19.19
N SER A 309 -6.72 -1.51 17.93
CA SER A 309 -6.27 -2.82 17.49
C SER A 309 -4.75 -2.91 17.59
N LYS A 310 -4.25 -3.87 18.36
CA LYS A 310 -2.82 -4.17 18.42
C LYS A 310 -2.40 -4.96 17.19
N TYR A 311 -1.15 -4.75 16.79
CA TYR A 311 -0.53 -5.58 15.77
C TYR A 311 -0.53 -7.06 16.21
N PRO A 312 -1.07 -7.96 15.40
CA PRO A 312 -0.99 -9.39 15.72
C PRO A 312 0.44 -9.86 15.43
N ALA A 313 1.17 -10.22 16.47
CA ALA A 313 2.50 -10.82 16.36
C ALA A 313 2.37 -12.27 15.87
N TYR A 314 2.11 -12.48 14.58
CA TYR A 314 2.10 -13.81 13.98
C TYR A 314 3.46 -14.17 13.39
N ASP A 315 3.82 -15.44 13.48
CA ASP A 315 4.91 -16.01 12.69
C ASP A 315 4.44 -16.21 11.24
N THR A 316 4.22 -15.09 10.53
CA THR A 316 3.71 -15.14 9.16
C THR A 316 4.74 -15.73 8.21
N LYS A 317 4.24 -16.62 7.32
CA LYS A 317 4.95 -17.10 6.13
C LYS A 317 4.45 -16.41 4.87
N PHE A 318 3.48 -15.50 5.01
CA PHE A 318 2.87 -14.75 3.92
C PHE A 318 3.49 -13.36 3.79
N PHE A 319 4.47 -13.27 2.91
CA PHE A 319 5.15 -12.02 2.60
C PHE A 319 4.44 -11.35 1.42
N SER A 320 3.33 -10.68 1.73
CA SER A 320 2.47 -10.06 0.71
C SER A 320 3.15 -8.88 0.02
N GLY A 321 3.01 -8.80 -1.31
CA GLY A 321 3.39 -7.63 -2.09
C GLY A 321 2.37 -6.48 -1.98
N SER A 322 1.19 -6.76 -1.44
CA SER A 322 0.08 -5.80 -1.37
C SER A 322 -0.05 -5.11 -0.02
N VAL A 323 0.29 -5.82 1.07
CA VAL A 323 0.03 -5.41 2.46
C VAL A 323 0.99 -6.10 3.43
N GLY A 324 0.84 -5.82 4.73
CA GLY A 324 1.50 -6.58 5.80
C GLY A 324 2.86 -6.04 6.24
N LEU A 325 3.41 -5.04 5.56
CA LEU A 325 4.61 -4.36 6.03
C LEU A 325 4.31 -3.49 7.26
N VAL A 326 5.25 -3.47 8.19
CA VAL A 326 5.38 -2.50 9.27
C VAL A 326 6.68 -1.73 9.02
N SER A 327 6.66 -0.41 9.18
CA SER A 327 7.81 0.44 8.88
C SER A 327 7.82 1.71 9.72
N THR A 328 8.89 2.49 9.63
CA THR A 328 9.05 3.82 10.25
C THR A 328 8.96 4.95 9.24
N GLY A 329 8.76 6.18 9.74
CA GLY A 329 8.79 7.38 8.90
C GLY A 329 10.13 7.58 8.20
N GLN A 330 11.24 7.25 8.88
CA GLN A 330 12.58 7.36 8.31
C GLN A 330 12.81 6.39 7.17
N ASP A 331 12.48 5.11 7.35
CA ASP A 331 12.68 4.09 6.31
C ASP A 331 11.91 4.43 5.04
N TYR A 332 10.64 4.85 5.19
CA TYR A 332 9.85 5.26 4.03
C TYR A 332 10.33 6.56 3.40
N LEU A 333 10.92 7.48 4.17
CA LEU A 333 11.56 8.66 3.61
C LEU A 333 12.74 8.26 2.69
N HIS A 334 13.55 7.27 3.09
CA HIS A 334 14.64 6.75 2.26
C HIS A 334 14.14 6.19 0.92
N LEU A 335 13.03 5.42 0.94
CA LEU A 335 12.39 4.93 -0.28
C LEU A 335 11.99 6.07 -1.22
N HIS A 336 11.33 7.10 -0.67
CA HIS A 336 10.89 8.25 -1.46
C HIS A 336 12.05 9.16 -1.91
N GLN A 337 13.11 9.27 -1.13
CA GLN A 337 14.36 9.94 -1.54
C GLN A 337 15.00 9.25 -2.74
N MET A 338 15.06 7.92 -2.75
CA MET A 338 15.53 7.14 -3.89
C MET A 338 14.73 7.45 -5.15
N LEU A 339 13.39 7.51 -5.03
CA LEU A 339 12.50 7.80 -6.16
C LEU A 339 12.72 9.21 -6.73
N ILE A 340 12.81 10.27 -5.88
CA ILE A 340 13.07 11.64 -6.38
C ILE A 340 14.47 11.83 -6.94
N ASN A 341 15.42 10.98 -6.55
CA ASN A 341 16.80 11.03 -7.02
C ASN A 341 17.05 10.16 -8.26
N GLY A 342 16.00 9.84 -9.01
CA GLY A 342 16.15 9.12 -10.28
C GLY A 342 16.53 7.64 -10.11
N GLY A 343 16.13 7.01 -9.02
CA GLY A 343 16.40 5.61 -8.71
C GLY A 343 17.72 5.37 -7.97
N GLU A 344 18.31 6.41 -7.36
CA GLU A 344 19.57 6.34 -6.66
C GLU A 344 19.46 6.82 -5.21
N TYR A 345 20.15 6.14 -4.30
CA TYR A 345 20.21 6.49 -2.88
C TYR A 345 21.65 6.37 -2.37
N LYS A 346 22.20 7.46 -1.79
CA LYS A 346 23.57 7.54 -1.25
C LYS A 346 24.64 6.95 -2.22
N GLY A 347 24.51 7.27 -3.52
CA GLY A 347 25.43 6.80 -4.56
C GLY A 347 25.23 5.33 -5.00
N LYS A 348 24.22 4.65 -4.46
CA LYS A 348 23.83 3.30 -4.89
C LYS A 348 22.63 3.38 -5.83
N ARG A 349 22.73 2.79 -7.02
CA ARG A 349 21.61 2.68 -7.96
C ARG A 349 20.74 1.49 -7.61
N ILE A 350 19.46 1.78 -7.36
CA ILE A 350 18.43 0.79 -7.01
C ILE A 350 17.60 0.46 -8.26
N LEU A 351 17.16 1.49 -8.99
CA LEU A 351 16.44 1.38 -10.24
C LEU A 351 17.17 2.07 -11.38
N SER A 352 17.10 1.52 -12.58
CA SER A 352 17.47 2.29 -13.77
C SER A 352 16.49 3.46 -13.93
N GLN A 353 16.95 4.53 -14.56
CA GLN A 353 16.08 5.66 -14.90
C GLN A 353 14.90 5.22 -15.76
N LYS A 354 15.13 4.32 -16.72
CA LYS A 354 14.10 3.75 -17.59
C LYS A 354 13.00 3.03 -16.81
N SER A 355 13.37 2.23 -15.82
CA SER A 355 12.40 1.50 -14.99
C SER A 355 11.64 2.42 -14.04
N LEU A 356 12.30 3.47 -13.53
CA LEU A 356 11.62 4.50 -12.76
C LEU A 356 10.61 5.27 -13.62
N GLU A 357 10.98 5.69 -14.83
CA GLU A 357 10.07 6.34 -15.79
C GLU A 357 8.91 5.42 -16.15
N LEU A 358 9.17 4.13 -16.37
CA LEU A 358 8.14 3.15 -16.64
C LEU A 358 7.16 3.02 -15.46
N MET A 359 7.67 2.97 -14.22
CA MET A 359 6.86 2.91 -13.00
C MET A 359 6.01 4.16 -12.81
N SER A 360 6.57 5.35 -13.08
CA SER A 360 5.95 6.66 -12.85
C SER A 360 5.23 7.25 -14.07
N THR A 361 5.01 6.48 -15.12
CA THR A 361 4.15 6.85 -16.25
C THR A 361 2.74 6.35 -16.01
N ASN A 362 1.71 7.10 -16.44
CA ASN A 362 0.31 6.68 -16.34
C ASN A 362 0.02 5.47 -17.21
N GLN A 363 0.22 4.28 -16.67
CA GLN A 363 0.07 3.00 -17.35
C GLN A 363 -1.39 2.55 -17.48
N ALA A 364 -2.23 2.88 -16.50
CA ALA A 364 -3.66 2.56 -16.55
C ALA A 364 -4.46 3.48 -17.50
N GLY A 365 -3.88 4.62 -17.87
CA GLY A 365 -4.44 5.55 -18.84
C GLY A 365 -5.86 5.98 -18.51
N ARG A 366 -6.73 5.98 -19.53
CA ARG A 366 -8.14 6.37 -19.39
C ARG A 366 -8.97 5.45 -18.49
N LEU A 367 -8.51 4.25 -18.21
CA LEU A 367 -9.25 3.32 -17.34
C LEU A 367 -9.28 3.84 -15.90
N PHE A 368 -8.18 4.47 -15.45
CA PHE A 368 -8.13 5.06 -14.12
C PHE A 368 -8.90 6.38 -14.03
N SER A 369 -8.79 7.26 -15.02
CA SER A 369 -9.44 8.58 -15.01
C SER A 369 -10.99 8.53 -15.04
N LYS A 370 -11.59 7.36 -15.34
CA LYS A 370 -13.03 7.14 -15.25
C LYS A 370 -13.51 6.80 -13.85
N THR A 371 -12.61 6.62 -12.90
CA THR A 371 -12.97 6.37 -11.50
C THR A 371 -13.25 7.68 -10.78
N GLU A 372 -14.04 7.66 -9.71
CA GLU A 372 -14.31 8.84 -8.87
C GLU A 372 -13.03 9.49 -8.28
N LYS A 373 -11.98 8.69 -8.09
CA LYS A 373 -10.67 9.13 -7.57
C LYS A 373 -9.70 9.56 -8.68
N GLY A 374 -10.11 9.49 -9.95
CA GLY A 374 -9.23 9.65 -11.09
C GLY A 374 -9.04 11.08 -11.57
N GLU A 375 -9.79 12.06 -11.03
CA GLU A 375 -9.63 13.45 -11.45
C GLU A 375 -8.28 14.01 -10.99
N GLY A 376 -7.48 14.49 -11.93
CA GLY A 376 -6.13 14.97 -11.67
C GLY A 376 -5.09 13.91 -11.35
N MET A 377 -5.48 12.63 -11.31
CA MET A 377 -4.59 11.53 -10.98
C MET A 377 -4.46 10.49 -12.11
N GLY A 378 -3.35 9.74 -12.06
CA GLY A 378 -3.09 8.57 -12.89
C GLY A 378 -2.64 7.39 -12.04
N PHE A 379 -2.40 6.27 -12.70
CA PHE A 379 -1.90 5.07 -12.05
C PHE A 379 -0.77 4.45 -12.88
N GLY A 380 0.39 4.36 -12.26
CA GLY A 380 1.58 3.73 -12.82
C GLY A 380 1.66 2.24 -12.46
N TYR A 381 2.86 1.71 -12.29
CA TYR A 381 3.03 0.35 -11.81
C TYR A 381 3.02 0.32 -10.28
N ALA A 382 1.87 -0.12 -9.72
CA ALA A 382 1.58 -0.25 -8.30
C ALA A 382 1.61 1.07 -7.49
N VAL A 383 1.58 2.23 -8.14
CA VAL A 383 1.60 3.56 -7.50
C VAL A 383 0.62 4.52 -8.17
N SER A 384 0.05 5.43 -7.38
CA SER A 384 -0.73 6.56 -7.88
C SER A 384 0.17 7.71 -8.32
N LEU A 385 -0.29 8.52 -9.28
CA LEU A 385 0.48 9.62 -9.87
C LEU A 385 -0.34 10.90 -9.86
N THR A 386 0.28 12.03 -9.57
CA THR A 386 -0.30 13.37 -9.78
C THR A 386 -0.10 13.78 -11.23
N LEU A 387 -1.19 13.95 -11.97
CA LEU A 387 -1.19 14.40 -13.38
C LEU A 387 -1.68 15.85 -13.53
N ASP A 388 -2.48 16.33 -12.58
CA ASP A 388 -2.98 17.70 -12.52
C ASP A 388 -3.02 18.14 -11.05
N PRO A 389 -1.98 18.84 -10.57
CA PRO A 389 -1.87 19.25 -9.17
C PRO A 389 -3.05 20.08 -8.63
N GLU A 390 -3.74 20.80 -9.51
CA GLU A 390 -4.87 21.66 -9.12
C GLU A 390 -6.14 20.86 -8.78
N LYS A 391 -6.22 19.60 -9.23
CA LYS A 391 -7.39 18.74 -9.05
C LYS A 391 -7.21 17.67 -8.01
N THR A 392 -6.03 17.54 -7.43
CA THR A 392 -5.75 16.50 -6.42
C THR A 392 -5.98 17.03 -5.01
N TYR A 393 -6.45 16.14 -4.12
CA TYR A 393 -6.61 16.50 -2.70
C TYR A 393 -5.27 16.67 -1.97
N LEU A 394 -4.25 15.89 -2.38
CA LEU A 394 -2.90 16.00 -1.83
C LEU A 394 -2.12 17.01 -2.67
N LYS A 395 -1.64 18.09 -2.03
CA LYS A 395 -0.82 19.09 -2.70
C LYS A 395 0.58 18.56 -2.97
N SER A 396 0.90 18.39 -4.25
CA SER A 396 2.20 17.93 -4.72
C SER A 396 2.41 18.35 -6.17
N GLY A 397 3.65 18.40 -6.63
CA GLY A 397 3.99 18.77 -8.00
C GLY A 397 3.58 17.71 -9.04
N LEU A 398 3.65 18.12 -10.30
CA LEU A 398 3.36 17.25 -11.44
C LEU A 398 4.30 16.02 -11.46
N GLY A 399 3.74 14.84 -11.71
CA GLY A 399 4.47 13.58 -11.77
C GLY A 399 4.80 12.98 -10.40
N SER A 400 4.25 13.52 -9.31
CA SER A 400 4.44 12.95 -7.98
C SER A 400 3.94 11.52 -7.91
N ILE A 401 4.76 10.64 -7.33
CA ILE A 401 4.39 9.28 -6.96
C ILE A 401 3.75 9.35 -5.56
N VAL A 402 2.50 8.91 -5.43
CA VAL A 402 1.74 8.99 -4.19
C VAL A 402 1.36 7.58 -3.74
N THR A 403 1.54 7.31 -2.45
CA THR A 403 1.13 6.04 -1.84
C THR A 403 0.37 6.30 -0.54
N GLY A 404 -0.55 5.40 -0.20
CA GLY A 404 -1.32 5.52 1.02
C GLY A 404 -1.78 4.15 1.55
N GLY A 405 -1.95 4.07 2.87
CA GLY A 405 -2.41 2.88 3.59
C GLY A 405 -3.76 3.10 4.26
N ALA A 406 -4.53 2.03 4.41
CA ALA A 406 -5.89 2.08 4.96
C ALA A 406 -5.97 2.68 6.38
N ALA A 407 -4.90 2.60 7.17
CA ALA A 407 -4.84 3.17 8.51
C ALA A 407 -4.30 4.63 8.53
N GLY A 408 -4.16 5.29 7.38
CA GLY A 408 -3.82 6.72 7.27
C GLY A 408 -2.37 7.02 6.92
N THR A 409 -1.47 6.03 6.83
CA THR A 409 -0.11 6.28 6.33
C THR A 409 -0.16 6.84 4.92
N THR A 410 0.55 7.94 4.67
CA THR A 410 0.63 8.57 3.34
C THR A 410 2.06 9.00 3.08
N SER A 411 2.52 8.85 1.86
CA SER A 411 3.84 9.33 1.46
C SER A 411 3.88 9.66 -0.02
N TRP A 412 4.77 10.58 -0.40
CA TRP A 412 4.93 10.95 -1.80
C TRP A 412 6.35 11.38 -2.16
N SER A 413 6.66 11.22 -3.43
CA SER A 413 7.87 11.71 -4.08
C SER A 413 7.48 12.73 -5.13
N ASP A 414 7.84 13.98 -4.93
CA ASP A 414 7.57 15.10 -5.85
C ASP A 414 8.83 15.41 -6.67
N PRO A 415 8.90 14.94 -7.91
CA PRO A 415 10.08 15.13 -8.75
C PRO A 415 10.24 16.59 -9.24
N GLU A 416 9.14 17.34 -9.33
CA GLU A 416 9.14 18.73 -9.76
C GLU A 416 9.79 19.64 -8.70
N ASN A 417 9.38 19.49 -7.43
CA ASN A 417 9.84 20.31 -6.32
C ASN A 417 11.02 19.66 -5.55
N LYS A 418 11.43 18.44 -5.94
CA LYS A 418 12.47 17.66 -5.27
C LYS A 418 12.16 17.38 -3.80
N ILE A 419 10.89 17.13 -3.49
CA ILE A 419 10.40 16.84 -2.14
C ILE A 419 10.08 15.34 -2.02
N ALA A 420 10.54 14.73 -0.94
CA ALA A 420 9.99 13.48 -0.43
C ALA A 420 9.37 13.74 0.93
N ALA A 421 8.14 13.28 1.13
CA ALA A 421 7.43 13.48 2.39
C ALA A 421 6.67 12.21 2.81
N VAL A 422 6.60 12.03 4.12
CA VAL A 422 6.00 10.86 4.75
C VAL A 422 5.17 11.33 5.94
N ILE A 423 3.92 10.90 5.99
CA ILE A 423 2.97 11.11 7.09
C ILE A 423 2.60 9.74 7.63
N MET A 424 2.93 9.50 8.89
CA MET A 424 2.65 8.26 9.59
C MET A 424 1.63 8.50 10.69
N VAL A 425 0.41 8.04 10.48
CA VAL A 425 -0.66 7.95 11.47
C VAL A 425 -1.25 6.55 11.44
N GLN A 426 -1.98 6.17 12.49
CA GLN A 426 -2.77 4.93 12.53
C GLN A 426 -4.26 5.23 12.73
N GLN A 427 -4.71 6.24 12.00
CA GLN A 427 -6.10 6.71 11.98
C GLN A 427 -6.33 7.42 10.65
N PRO A 428 -7.23 6.94 9.77
CA PRO A 428 -7.43 7.57 8.46
C PRO A 428 -8.00 8.97 8.65
N THR A 429 -7.34 9.95 8.05
CA THR A 429 -7.71 11.35 8.15
C THR A 429 -7.26 12.08 6.90
N ALA A 430 -8.13 12.16 5.89
CA ALA A 430 -7.82 12.82 4.62
C ALA A 430 -7.51 14.31 4.82
N ASP A 431 -8.24 14.98 5.72
CA ASP A 431 -8.04 16.40 6.02
C ASP A 431 -6.64 16.68 6.59
N PHE A 432 -6.14 15.82 7.48
CA PHE A 432 -4.80 15.93 8.04
C PHE A 432 -3.73 15.85 6.95
N THR A 433 -3.85 14.86 6.06
CA THR A 433 -2.94 14.71 4.92
C THR A 433 -2.97 15.93 4.01
N ASN A 434 -4.16 16.48 3.75
CA ASN A 434 -4.31 17.68 2.92
C ASN A 434 -3.65 18.91 3.57
N GLU A 435 -3.91 19.16 4.86
CA GLU A 435 -3.33 20.31 5.59
C GLU A 435 -1.79 20.21 5.64
N ILE A 436 -1.23 19.05 5.98
CA ILE A 436 0.23 18.85 6.02
C ILE A 436 0.83 19.03 4.61
N SER A 437 0.23 18.45 3.58
CA SER A 437 0.76 18.59 2.21
C SER A 437 0.66 20.05 1.71
N THR A 438 -0.40 20.76 2.09
CA THR A 438 -0.57 22.19 1.79
C THR A 438 0.49 23.04 2.49
N ALA A 439 0.73 22.82 3.79
CA ALA A 439 1.77 23.55 4.52
C ALA A 439 3.17 23.34 3.92
N ILE A 440 3.49 22.09 3.51
CA ILE A 440 4.76 21.78 2.82
C ILE A 440 4.84 22.52 1.48
N PHE A 441 3.78 22.45 0.66
CA PHE A 441 3.77 23.04 -0.68
C PHE A 441 3.85 24.57 -0.62
N ASP A 442 3.09 25.21 0.28
CA ASP A 442 3.07 26.65 0.47
C ASP A 442 4.37 27.19 1.07
N ALA A 443 5.15 26.34 1.74
CA ALA A 443 6.47 26.71 2.24
C ALA A 443 7.54 26.77 1.14
N ILE A 444 7.27 26.32 -0.08
CA ILE A 444 8.21 26.41 -1.19
C ILE A 444 8.38 27.89 -1.57
N LYS A 445 9.62 28.42 -1.48
CA LYS A 445 9.90 29.77 -1.95
C LYS A 445 9.79 29.80 -3.47
N LYS A 446 8.88 30.62 -3.97
CA LYS A 446 8.82 30.97 -5.38
C LYS A 446 9.99 31.90 -5.68
N ASN A 447 10.89 31.49 -6.54
CA ASN A 447 12.00 32.33 -7.03
C ASN A 447 11.49 33.52 -7.84
#